data_995ec76363ea136b1d8b8e3296824e9f
#
_entry.id   995ec76363ea136b1d8b8e3296824e9f
#
_cell.length_a   1.000
_cell.length_b   1.000
_cell.length_c   1.000
_cell.angle_alpha   90.00
_cell.angle_beta   90.00
_cell.angle_gamma   90.00
#
_symmetry.space_group_name_H-M   'P 1'
#
loop_
_entity.id
_entity.type
_entity.pdbx_description
1 polymer ?
#
loop_
_entity_poly.entity_id
_entity_poly.type
_entity_poly.pdbx_seq_one_letter_code
_entity_poly.pdbx_strand_id
1 'polypeptide(L)'
;VYIVVTGAAGFIGANLVKALNARGETGIIAVDHLARADKFKNLVDCDIADYFDRDEFLDRLEQGDFDDDISAVLHQGACSDTMETDGRYMMSNNYRYSMALLEYCQNNDVPLIYASSASVYGAGKTFVEDRAHEAPLNVYGYSKFLFDQAVRRVLPEQTAPIVGLRYFNVYGAREQHKGRMASVVWHFFNQYRQDGKIKLFEGSDGYAAGEQQRDFVSVEDVVMVNLYFLDHPQHSGIFNLGSGCAESFNAVALATLNALAKRDGKAARSLKDWVAAGAIEYVPFPPQLAGKYQSYTQADLGKLRAAGYKEKMFDVATGVARYIEILASAG
;
A
#
# COMPACT_ATOMS: atom_id res chain seq x y z
N VAL A 1 15.77 10.04 -20.43
CA VAL A 1 15.66 8.80 -19.63
C VAL A 1 14.50 8.97 -18.66
N TYR A 2 13.64 7.97 -18.56
CA TYR A 2 12.39 8.06 -17.84
C TYR A 2 12.35 7.12 -16.64
N ILE A 3 11.65 7.53 -15.59
CA ILE A 3 11.18 6.63 -14.52
C ILE A 3 9.72 6.26 -14.85
N VAL A 4 9.44 4.97 -14.97
CA VAL A 4 8.08 4.49 -15.18
C VAL A 4 7.41 4.23 -13.84
N VAL A 5 6.22 4.79 -13.63
CA VAL A 5 5.38 4.49 -12.48
C VAL A 5 4.08 3.85 -12.97
N THR A 6 3.90 2.56 -12.74
CA THR A 6 2.61 1.91 -13.04
C THR A 6 1.66 2.01 -11.86
N GLY A 7 0.35 2.06 -12.14
CA GLY A 7 -0.62 2.42 -11.10
C GLY A 7 -0.46 3.88 -10.66
N ALA A 8 0.05 4.74 -11.55
CA ALA A 8 0.43 6.11 -11.26
C ALA A 8 -0.73 7.00 -10.77
N ALA A 9 -1.93 6.78 -11.26
CA ALA A 9 -3.14 7.47 -10.79
C ALA A 9 -3.77 6.81 -9.55
N GLY A 10 -3.18 5.71 -9.07
CA GLY A 10 -3.59 5.00 -7.86
C GLY A 10 -3.08 5.66 -6.59
N PHE A 11 -3.39 5.03 -5.45
CA PHE A 11 -3.03 5.54 -4.12
C PHE A 11 -1.51 5.70 -3.94
N ILE A 12 -0.76 4.59 -3.99
CA ILE A 12 0.69 4.61 -3.73
C ILE A 12 1.42 5.24 -4.92
N GLY A 13 1.04 4.87 -6.16
CA GLY A 13 1.69 5.39 -7.37
C GLY A 13 1.67 6.90 -7.46
N ALA A 14 0.53 7.55 -7.18
CA ALA A 14 0.44 9.01 -7.24
C ALA A 14 1.27 9.72 -6.15
N ASN A 15 1.40 9.11 -4.96
CA ASN A 15 2.31 9.63 -3.93
C ASN A 15 3.78 9.48 -4.35
N LEU A 16 4.14 8.41 -5.06
CA LEU A 16 5.49 8.23 -5.63
C LEU A 16 5.78 9.28 -6.70
N VAL A 17 4.86 9.49 -7.66
CA VAL A 17 5.00 10.53 -8.68
C VAL A 17 5.21 11.90 -8.01
N LYS A 18 4.38 12.24 -7.01
CA LYS A 18 4.51 13.50 -6.27
C LYS A 18 5.85 13.64 -5.56
N ALA A 19 6.34 12.57 -4.96
CA ALA A 19 7.63 12.58 -4.26
C ALA A 19 8.82 12.65 -5.22
N LEU A 20 8.75 12.03 -6.39
CA LEU A 20 9.72 12.19 -7.46
C LEU A 20 9.76 13.64 -7.96
N ASN A 21 8.59 14.27 -8.18
CA ASN A 21 8.52 15.70 -8.54
C ASN A 21 9.14 16.59 -7.45
N ALA A 22 8.93 16.29 -6.16
CA ALA A 22 9.58 17.04 -5.07
C ALA A 22 11.12 16.94 -5.07
N ARG A 23 11.69 15.92 -5.74
CA ARG A 23 13.12 15.76 -5.98
C ARG A 23 13.59 16.43 -7.30
N GLY A 24 12.67 17.05 -8.05
CA GLY A 24 12.97 17.65 -9.36
C GLY A 24 12.86 16.68 -10.54
N GLU A 25 12.42 15.45 -10.31
CA GLU A 25 12.22 14.47 -11.39
C GLU A 25 10.88 14.74 -12.10
N THR A 26 10.95 15.09 -13.38
CA THR A 26 9.78 15.30 -14.24
C THR A 26 9.76 14.34 -15.44
N GLY A 27 10.86 13.62 -15.68
CA GLY A 27 10.97 12.56 -16.67
C GLY A 27 10.21 11.30 -16.23
N ILE A 28 8.91 11.42 -15.96
CA ILE A 28 8.09 10.34 -15.42
C ILE A 28 7.07 9.91 -16.48
N ILE A 29 7.08 8.63 -16.84
CA ILE A 29 6.01 7.99 -17.59
C ILE A 29 5.00 7.44 -16.59
N ALA A 30 3.80 8.04 -16.58
CA ALA A 30 2.69 7.59 -15.75
C ALA A 30 1.87 6.54 -16.50
N VAL A 31 1.80 5.32 -15.96
CA VAL A 31 1.05 4.21 -16.55
C VAL A 31 -0.09 3.82 -15.63
N ASP A 32 -1.32 3.90 -16.13
CA ASP A 32 -2.52 3.48 -15.37
C ASP A 32 -3.66 3.18 -16.36
N HIS A 33 -4.78 2.65 -15.87
CA HIS A 33 -6.03 2.70 -16.59
C HIS A 33 -7.00 3.66 -15.89
N LEU A 34 -7.58 4.59 -16.63
CA LEU A 34 -8.55 5.56 -16.10
C LEU A 34 -10.01 5.11 -16.34
N ALA A 35 -10.27 3.80 -16.29
CA ALA A 35 -11.63 3.27 -16.32
C ALA A 35 -12.52 3.88 -15.21
N ARG A 36 -11.90 4.25 -14.10
CA ARG A 36 -12.48 5.14 -13.09
C ARG A 36 -11.90 6.55 -13.29
N ALA A 37 -12.66 7.39 -13.96
CA ALA A 37 -12.21 8.73 -14.35
C ALA A 37 -11.76 9.60 -13.16
N ASP A 38 -12.38 9.44 -11.98
CA ASP A 38 -12.08 10.20 -10.77
C ASP A 38 -10.62 10.05 -10.28
N LYS A 39 -9.91 9.00 -10.71
CA LYS A 39 -8.49 8.78 -10.40
C LYS A 39 -7.57 9.88 -10.94
N PHE A 40 -7.94 10.60 -12.02
CA PHE A 40 -7.12 11.68 -12.55
C PHE A 40 -6.79 12.74 -11.50
N LYS A 41 -7.68 12.93 -10.52
CA LYS A 41 -7.50 13.90 -9.43
C LYS A 41 -6.22 13.67 -8.64
N ASN A 42 -5.73 12.44 -8.61
CA ASN A 42 -4.49 12.09 -7.93
C ASN A 42 -3.23 12.58 -8.67
N LEU A 43 -3.36 12.94 -9.96
CA LEU A 43 -2.23 13.41 -10.79
C LEU A 43 -2.31 14.90 -11.15
N VAL A 44 -3.38 15.61 -10.76
CA VAL A 44 -3.61 17.02 -11.16
C VAL A 44 -2.48 17.96 -10.70
N ASP A 45 -1.85 17.66 -9.57
CA ASP A 45 -0.75 18.44 -8.99
C ASP A 45 0.62 17.77 -9.21
N CYS A 46 0.74 16.90 -10.21
CA CYS A 46 1.95 16.18 -10.56
C CYS A 46 2.43 16.60 -11.96
N ASP A 47 3.75 16.68 -12.11
CA ASP A 47 4.41 16.91 -13.39
C ASP A 47 4.88 15.55 -13.94
N ILE A 48 4.37 15.17 -15.10
CA ILE A 48 4.72 13.92 -15.79
C ILE A 48 5.15 14.24 -17.24
N ALA A 49 6.06 13.43 -17.78
CA ALA A 49 6.50 13.57 -19.17
C ALA A 49 5.43 13.04 -20.14
N ASP A 50 4.80 11.91 -19.80
CA ASP A 50 3.74 11.32 -20.61
C ASP A 50 2.85 10.39 -19.77
N TYR A 51 1.67 10.06 -20.33
CA TYR A 51 0.71 9.13 -19.78
C TYR A 51 0.36 8.06 -20.81
N PHE A 52 0.39 6.80 -20.40
CA PHE A 52 -0.08 5.67 -21.20
C PHE A 52 -1.16 4.87 -20.47
N ASP A 53 -2.15 4.40 -21.20
CA ASP A 53 -2.97 3.30 -20.73
C ASP A 53 -2.09 2.06 -20.53
N ARG A 54 -2.40 1.26 -19.51
CA ARG A 54 -1.55 0.12 -19.11
C ARG A 54 -1.36 -0.91 -20.24
N ASP A 55 -2.41 -1.15 -21.02
CA ASP A 55 -2.37 -2.18 -22.09
C ASP A 55 -1.56 -1.62 -23.29
N GLU A 56 -1.76 -0.33 -23.65
CA GLU A 56 -0.95 0.37 -24.64
C GLU A 56 0.53 0.38 -24.25
N PHE A 57 0.82 0.68 -22.98
CA PHE A 57 2.21 0.72 -22.49
C PHE A 57 2.90 -0.64 -22.64
N LEU A 58 2.19 -1.74 -22.33
CA LEU A 58 2.74 -3.09 -22.48
C LEU A 58 3.03 -3.43 -23.95
N ASP A 59 2.08 -3.13 -24.84
CA ASP A 59 2.26 -3.35 -26.29
C ASP A 59 3.48 -2.59 -26.83
N ARG A 60 3.70 -1.36 -26.37
CA ARG A 60 4.85 -0.55 -26.78
C ARG A 60 6.17 -1.04 -26.18
N LEU A 61 6.17 -1.54 -24.94
CA LEU A 61 7.33 -2.23 -24.38
C LEU A 61 7.75 -3.45 -25.19
N GLU A 62 6.77 -4.26 -25.61
CA GLU A 62 7.01 -5.47 -26.43
C GLU A 62 7.52 -5.10 -27.84
N GLN A 63 7.21 -3.90 -28.33
CA GLN A 63 7.70 -3.38 -29.63
C GLN A 63 9.09 -2.75 -29.53
N GLY A 64 9.63 -2.57 -28.31
CA GLY A 64 10.95 -1.96 -28.11
C GLY A 64 10.94 -0.43 -28.19
N ASP A 65 9.76 0.22 -28.08
CA ASP A 65 9.65 1.70 -28.20
C ASP A 65 10.38 2.46 -27.10
N PHE A 66 10.75 1.80 -26.00
CA PHE A 66 11.39 2.40 -24.83
C PHE A 66 12.79 1.82 -24.54
N ASP A 67 13.38 1.10 -25.49
CA ASP A 67 14.70 0.53 -25.30
C ASP A 67 15.72 1.67 -25.06
N ASP A 68 16.56 1.50 -24.04
CA ASP A 68 17.53 2.48 -23.54
C ASP A 68 16.95 3.79 -22.93
N ASP A 69 15.62 3.97 -22.92
CA ASP A 69 14.99 5.20 -22.41
C ASP A 69 14.48 5.09 -20.98
N ILE A 70 14.34 3.89 -20.41
CA ILE A 70 13.84 3.68 -19.05
C ILE A 70 15.00 3.45 -18.07
N SER A 71 15.06 4.26 -17.00
CA SER A 71 16.07 4.12 -15.94
C SER A 71 15.61 3.27 -14.76
N ALA A 72 14.30 3.19 -14.51
CA ALA A 72 13.72 2.37 -13.46
C ALA A 72 12.20 2.17 -13.66
N VAL A 73 11.66 1.08 -13.14
CA VAL A 73 10.22 0.81 -13.09
C VAL A 73 9.76 0.69 -11.63
N LEU A 74 8.87 1.59 -11.21
CA LEU A 74 8.15 1.55 -9.94
C LEU A 74 6.76 0.94 -10.20
N HIS A 75 6.64 -0.37 -10.05
CA HIS A 75 5.43 -1.11 -10.40
C HIS A 75 4.44 -1.20 -9.23
N GLN A 76 3.48 -0.26 -9.19
CA GLN A 76 2.41 -0.20 -8.18
C GLN A 76 1.04 -0.65 -8.74
N GLY A 77 0.94 -0.82 -10.05
CA GLY A 77 -0.30 -1.18 -10.74
C GLY A 77 -0.77 -2.59 -10.39
N ALA A 78 -1.96 -2.70 -9.84
CA ALA A 78 -2.62 -3.98 -9.57
C ALA A 78 -4.12 -3.78 -9.28
N CYS A 79 -4.93 -4.82 -9.48
CA CYS A 79 -6.19 -4.94 -8.78
C CYS A 79 -5.91 -5.28 -7.32
N SER A 80 -6.26 -4.40 -6.40
CA SER A 80 -6.04 -4.58 -4.95
C SER A 80 -7.31 -4.97 -4.20
N ASP A 81 -8.39 -5.31 -4.91
CA ASP A 81 -9.63 -5.76 -4.30
C ASP A 81 -9.48 -7.21 -3.81
N THR A 82 -9.38 -7.37 -2.50
CA THR A 82 -9.27 -8.70 -1.86
C THR A 82 -10.56 -9.52 -1.92
N MET A 83 -11.68 -8.90 -2.33
CA MET A 83 -12.98 -9.53 -2.50
C MET A 83 -13.29 -9.90 -3.95
N GLU A 84 -12.36 -9.60 -4.89
CA GLU A 84 -12.49 -10.02 -6.29
C GLU A 84 -12.55 -11.56 -6.39
N THR A 85 -13.48 -12.05 -7.18
CA THR A 85 -13.72 -13.50 -7.36
C THR A 85 -13.35 -13.98 -8.76
N ASP A 86 -13.16 -13.08 -9.73
CA ASP A 86 -12.66 -13.46 -11.05
C ASP A 86 -11.15 -13.72 -11.01
N GLY A 87 -10.80 -14.99 -10.78
CA GLY A 87 -9.42 -15.43 -10.73
C GLY A 87 -8.68 -15.24 -12.06
N ARG A 88 -9.35 -15.33 -13.21
CA ARG A 88 -8.74 -15.11 -14.53
C ARG A 88 -8.32 -13.66 -14.68
N TYR A 89 -9.23 -12.74 -14.40
CA TYR A 89 -8.93 -11.30 -14.38
C TYR A 89 -7.78 -10.99 -13.44
N MET A 90 -7.84 -11.47 -12.19
CA MET A 90 -6.80 -11.23 -11.19
C MET A 90 -5.43 -11.72 -11.65
N MET A 91 -5.35 -12.92 -12.22
CA MET A 91 -4.09 -13.49 -12.70
C MET A 91 -3.55 -12.77 -13.93
N SER A 92 -4.41 -12.37 -14.86
CA SER A 92 -4.01 -11.58 -16.03
C SER A 92 -3.47 -10.21 -15.60
N ASN A 93 -4.26 -9.49 -14.78
CA ASN A 93 -3.98 -8.12 -14.38
C ASN A 93 -2.80 -8.01 -13.41
N ASN A 94 -2.66 -8.91 -12.44
CA ASN A 94 -1.63 -8.79 -11.40
C ASN A 94 -0.38 -9.63 -11.71
N TYR A 95 -0.56 -10.90 -12.14
CA TYR A 95 0.57 -11.79 -12.33
C TYR A 95 1.18 -11.67 -13.73
N ARG A 96 0.37 -11.82 -14.79
CA ARG A 96 0.91 -11.81 -16.17
C ARG A 96 1.51 -10.45 -16.52
N TYR A 97 0.84 -9.37 -16.18
CA TYR A 97 1.36 -8.02 -16.38
C TYR A 97 2.68 -7.80 -15.65
N SER A 98 2.78 -8.21 -14.38
CA SER A 98 4.02 -8.12 -13.61
C SER A 98 5.14 -8.98 -14.21
N MET A 99 4.81 -10.16 -14.77
CA MET A 99 5.81 -11.02 -15.44
C MET A 99 6.38 -10.37 -16.69
N ALA A 100 5.54 -9.73 -17.52
CA ALA A 100 6.03 -9.00 -18.70
C ALA A 100 6.95 -7.84 -18.33
N LEU A 101 6.61 -7.07 -17.28
CA LEU A 101 7.50 -6.02 -16.76
C LEU A 101 8.82 -6.59 -16.21
N LEU A 102 8.77 -7.70 -15.49
CA LEU A 102 9.97 -8.37 -14.98
C LEU A 102 10.88 -8.80 -16.13
N GLU A 103 10.32 -9.42 -17.15
CA GLU A 103 11.05 -9.88 -18.33
C GLU A 103 11.71 -8.69 -19.06
N TYR A 104 10.95 -7.63 -19.33
CA TYR A 104 11.48 -6.41 -19.93
C TYR A 104 12.64 -5.83 -19.10
N CYS A 105 12.44 -5.67 -17.78
CA CYS A 105 13.43 -5.09 -16.89
C CYS A 105 14.74 -5.91 -16.88
N GLN A 106 14.63 -7.24 -16.86
CA GLN A 106 15.83 -8.10 -16.88
C GLN A 106 16.53 -8.13 -18.23
N ASN A 107 15.80 -8.01 -19.34
CA ASN A 107 16.37 -7.99 -20.67
C ASN A 107 17.06 -6.65 -21.03
N ASN A 108 16.69 -5.57 -20.35
CA ASN A 108 17.17 -4.20 -20.63
C ASN A 108 17.97 -3.58 -19.47
N ASP A 109 18.41 -4.37 -18.50
CA ASP A 109 19.18 -3.93 -17.33
C ASP A 109 18.48 -2.81 -16.51
N VAL A 110 17.14 -2.83 -16.46
CA VAL A 110 16.31 -1.83 -15.78
C VAL A 110 15.91 -2.29 -14.37
N PRO A 111 16.20 -1.53 -13.32
CA PRO A 111 15.74 -1.82 -11.96
C PRO A 111 14.22 -1.88 -11.85
N LEU A 112 13.70 -2.91 -11.16
CA LEU A 112 12.29 -3.12 -10.89
C LEU A 112 12.01 -3.06 -9.38
N ILE A 113 11.20 -2.08 -8.95
CA ILE A 113 10.65 -2.04 -7.58
C ILE A 113 9.15 -2.27 -7.68
N TYR A 114 8.65 -3.34 -7.06
CA TYR A 114 7.25 -3.73 -7.22
C TYR A 114 6.49 -3.89 -5.91
N ALA A 115 5.19 -3.61 -5.97
CA ALA A 115 4.25 -3.82 -4.88
C ALA A 115 3.89 -5.29 -4.72
N SER A 116 4.41 -5.94 -3.68
CA SER A 116 3.88 -7.17 -3.12
C SER A 116 2.91 -6.84 -1.96
N SER A 117 2.52 -7.81 -1.14
CA SER A 117 1.51 -7.61 -0.10
C SER A 117 1.69 -8.57 1.08
N ALA A 118 1.39 -8.10 2.30
CA ALA A 118 1.28 -8.95 3.48
C ALA A 118 0.17 -10.01 3.38
N SER A 119 -0.77 -9.89 2.42
CA SER A 119 -1.78 -10.91 2.16
C SER A 119 -1.20 -12.26 1.70
N VAL A 120 0.07 -12.31 1.31
CA VAL A 120 0.79 -13.56 1.01
C VAL A 120 0.92 -14.46 2.24
N TYR A 121 0.93 -13.89 3.45
CA TYR A 121 1.04 -14.64 4.70
C TYR A 121 -0.26 -15.33 5.14
N GLY A 122 -1.40 -14.92 4.56
CA GLY A 122 -2.70 -15.50 4.89
C GLY A 122 -3.06 -15.36 6.36
N ALA A 123 -3.51 -16.46 7.00
CA ALA A 123 -3.86 -16.51 8.42
C ALA A 123 -2.66 -16.79 9.34
N GLY A 124 -1.43 -16.74 8.81
CA GLY A 124 -0.22 -16.97 9.58
C GLY A 124 -0.02 -15.95 10.70
N LYS A 125 0.83 -16.33 11.69
CA LYS A 125 1.20 -15.46 12.81
C LYS A 125 2.66 -15.01 12.75
N THR A 126 3.41 -15.49 11.77
CA THR A 126 4.81 -15.15 11.53
C THR A 126 4.93 -14.42 10.20
N PHE A 127 5.43 -13.21 10.24
CA PHE A 127 5.49 -12.29 9.10
C PHE A 127 6.94 -11.99 8.72
N VAL A 128 7.68 -13.04 8.38
CA VAL A 128 9.03 -12.96 7.83
C VAL A 128 9.04 -13.42 6.38
N GLU A 129 9.97 -12.94 5.56
CA GLU A 129 10.00 -13.18 4.11
C GLU A 129 10.54 -14.59 3.76
N ASP A 130 9.99 -15.60 4.43
CA ASP A 130 10.29 -17.02 4.20
C ASP A 130 9.07 -17.75 3.62
N ARG A 131 9.33 -18.61 2.63
CA ARG A 131 8.30 -19.41 1.95
C ARG A 131 7.47 -20.27 2.90
N ALA A 132 8.04 -20.71 4.00
CA ALA A 132 7.37 -21.56 5.01
C ALA A 132 6.19 -20.84 5.70
N HIS A 133 6.16 -19.50 5.68
CA HIS A 133 5.12 -18.69 6.32
C HIS A 133 4.09 -18.11 5.35
N GLU A 134 4.13 -18.51 4.08
CA GLU A 134 3.28 -17.96 3.02
C GLU A 134 2.15 -18.92 2.66
N ALA A 135 0.91 -18.51 2.94
CA ALA A 135 -0.30 -19.28 2.64
C ALA A 135 -1.51 -18.35 2.35
N PRO A 136 -1.54 -17.70 1.16
CA PRO A 136 -2.56 -16.70 0.84
C PRO A 136 -3.98 -17.27 0.92
N LEU A 137 -4.95 -16.46 1.41
CA LEU A 137 -6.34 -16.86 1.62
C LEU A 137 -7.29 -16.50 0.46
N ASN A 138 -6.85 -15.67 -0.48
CA ASN A 138 -7.66 -15.22 -1.60
C ASN A 138 -6.82 -15.10 -2.87
N VAL A 139 -7.48 -14.93 -4.02
CA VAL A 139 -6.81 -14.87 -5.33
C VAL A 139 -5.92 -13.64 -5.48
N TYR A 140 -6.23 -12.52 -4.80
CA TYR A 140 -5.34 -11.36 -4.74
C TYR A 140 -4.01 -11.71 -4.08
N GLY A 141 -4.06 -12.23 -2.86
CA GLY A 141 -2.86 -12.69 -2.15
C GLY A 141 -2.09 -13.76 -2.93
N TYR A 142 -2.81 -14.67 -3.58
CA TYR A 142 -2.20 -15.70 -4.44
C TYR A 142 -1.49 -15.09 -5.65
N SER A 143 -2.04 -14.06 -6.29
CA SER A 143 -1.39 -13.39 -7.43
C SER A 143 -0.06 -12.76 -7.04
N LYS A 144 0.00 -12.11 -5.87
CA LYS A 144 1.23 -11.52 -5.33
C LYS A 144 2.23 -12.59 -4.89
N PHE A 145 1.73 -13.61 -4.20
CA PHE A 145 2.54 -14.78 -3.82
C PHE A 145 3.20 -15.45 -5.04
N LEU A 146 2.44 -15.69 -6.10
CA LEU A 146 2.98 -16.36 -7.28
C LEU A 146 4.05 -15.50 -7.98
N PHE A 147 3.86 -14.19 -8.00
CA PHE A 147 4.87 -13.28 -8.54
C PHE A 147 6.13 -13.23 -7.67
N ASP A 148 6.00 -13.20 -6.33
CA ASP A 148 7.13 -13.33 -5.41
C ASP A 148 7.91 -14.64 -5.67
N GLN A 149 7.22 -15.77 -5.98
CA GLN A 149 7.90 -17.02 -6.33
C GLN A 149 8.65 -16.92 -7.67
N ALA A 150 8.08 -16.23 -8.67
CA ALA A 150 8.75 -15.98 -9.94
C ALA A 150 10.04 -15.16 -9.73
N VAL A 151 9.94 -14.07 -8.97
CA VAL A 151 11.08 -13.22 -8.61
C VAL A 151 12.17 -14.03 -7.89
N ARG A 152 11.83 -14.86 -6.90
CA ARG A 152 12.81 -15.71 -6.21
C ARG A 152 13.60 -16.64 -7.12
N ARG A 153 12.98 -17.09 -8.23
CA ARG A 153 13.69 -17.92 -9.22
C ARG A 153 14.65 -17.11 -10.09
N VAL A 154 14.34 -15.85 -10.33
CA VAL A 154 15.18 -14.94 -11.14
C VAL A 154 16.33 -14.35 -10.32
N LEU A 155 16.13 -14.05 -9.04
CA LEU A 155 17.11 -13.38 -8.17
C LEU A 155 18.55 -13.94 -8.23
N PRO A 156 18.80 -15.28 -8.30
CA PRO A 156 20.17 -15.79 -8.35
C PRO A 156 20.94 -15.44 -9.64
N GLU A 157 20.23 -15.17 -10.73
CA GLU A 157 20.78 -14.92 -12.06
C GLU A 157 20.30 -13.56 -12.63
N GLN A 158 19.81 -12.66 -11.76
CA GLN A 158 19.30 -11.35 -12.18
C GLN A 158 20.36 -10.52 -12.89
N THR A 159 19.97 -9.82 -13.94
CA THR A 159 20.79 -8.84 -14.67
C THR A 159 20.60 -7.44 -14.07
N ALA A 160 19.40 -7.10 -13.67
CA ALA A 160 19.05 -5.82 -13.04
C ALA A 160 18.48 -6.02 -11.63
N PRO A 161 18.55 -5.01 -10.74
CA PRO A 161 18.01 -5.06 -9.39
C PRO A 161 16.49 -5.32 -9.38
N ILE A 162 16.05 -6.22 -8.49
CA ILE A 162 14.63 -6.54 -8.28
C ILE A 162 14.30 -6.39 -6.81
N VAL A 163 13.39 -5.47 -6.47
CA VAL A 163 12.94 -5.24 -5.10
C VAL A 163 11.43 -5.43 -4.99
N GLY A 164 11.01 -6.42 -4.24
CA GLY A 164 9.61 -6.64 -3.89
C GLY A 164 9.30 -6.08 -2.51
N LEU A 165 8.28 -5.26 -2.38
CA LEU A 165 7.86 -4.63 -1.13
C LEU A 165 6.50 -5.18 -0.70
N ARG A 166 6.47 -5.99 0.36
CA ARG A 166 5.24 -6.54 0.95
C ARG A 166 4.60 -5.49 1.84
N TYR A 167 3.70 -4.71 1.26
CA TYR A 167 2.96 -3.68 1.98
C TYR A 167 2.02 -4.31 3.00
N PHE A 168 2.06 -3.78 4.23
CA PHE A 168 1.10 -4.03 5.28
C PHE A 168 -0.10 -3.08 5.12
N ASN A 169 -0.73 -2.62 6.18
CA ASN A 169 -1.94 -1.81 6.09
C ASN A 169 -1.61 -0.34 5.82
N VAL A 170 -1.45 0.01 4.55
CA VAL A 170 -1.09 1.38 4.13
C VAL A 170 -2.30 2.31 4.25
N TYR A 171 -2.10 3.50 4.81
CA TYR A 171 -3.06 4.59 4.86
C TYR A 171 -2.42 5.92 4.45
N GLY A 172 -3.23 6.89 3.99
CA GLY A 172 -2.72 8.22 3.68
C GLY A 172 -3.40 8.92 2.52
N ALA A 173 -2.82 10.05 2.11
CA ALA A 173 -3.36 10.89 1.05
C ALA A 173 -3.56 10.14 -0.27
N ARG A 174 -4.54 10.58 -1.08
CA ARG A 174 -4.85 10.07 -2.43
C ARG A 174 -5.48 8.67 -2.48
N GLU A 175 -6.06 8.18 -1.38
CA GLU A 175 -6.74 6.88 -1.37
C GLU A 175 -8.26 6.94 -1.59
N GLN A 176 -8.87 8.11 -1.70
CA GLN A 176 -10.31 8.33 -1.74
C GLN A 176 -11.03 7.52 -2.82
N HIS A 177 -10.40 7.37 -3.99
CA HIS A 177 -10.93 6.60 -5.12
C HIS A 177 -11.07 5.10 -4.82
N LYS A 178 -10.44 4.57 -3.76
CA LYS A 178 -10.47 3.14 -3.42
C LYS A 178 -11.83 2.67 -2.88
N GLY A 179 -12.72 3.60 -2.50
CA GLY A 179 -14.04 3.26 -1.95
C GLY A 179 -13.93 2.34 -0.74
N ARG A 180 -14.59 1.17 -0.77
CA ARG A 180 -14.55 0.20 0.33
C ARG A 180 -13.15 -0.32 0.70
N MET A 181 -12.21 -0.26 -0.25
CA MET A 181 -10.83 -0.71 -0.06
C MET A 181 -9.90 0.41 0.43
N ALA A 182 -10.42 1.60 0.73
CA ALA A 182 -9.67 2.65 1.41
C ALA A 182 -9.35 2.23 2.85
N SER A 183 -8.37 2.89 3.46
CA SER A 183 -7.94 2.56 4.83
C SER A 183 -9.01 2.82 5.88
N VAL A 184 -8.87 2.18 7.03
CA VAL A 184 -9.77 2.44 8.16
C VAL A 184 -9.69 3.88 8.64
N VAL A 185 -8.54 4.57 8.51
CA VAL A 185 -8.39 5.99 8.86
C VAL A 185 -9.34 6.85 8.02
N TRP A 186 -9.37 6.62 6.70
CA TRP A 186 -10.28 7.32 5.78
C TRP A 186 -11.75 7.03 6.11
N HIS A 187 -12.08 5.77 6.41
CA HIS A 187 -13.43 5.40 6.81
C HIS A 187 -13.84 6.04 8.13
N PHE A 188 -12.97 6.03 9.15
CA PHE A 188 -13.26 6.63 10.45
C PHE A 188 -13.45 8.15 10.36
N PHE A 189 -12.61 8.83 9.56
CA PHE A 189 -12.77 10.25 9.28
C PHE A 189 -14.14 10.56 8.69
N ASN A 190 -14.55 9.83 7.64
CA ASN A 190 -15.84 10.08 6.97
C ASN A 190 -17.04 9.70 7.86
N GLN A 191 -16.99 8.57 8.57
CA GLN A 191 -18.03 8.17 9.51
C GLN A 191 -18.23 9.24 10.59
N TYR A 192 -17.14 9.71 11.18
CA TYR A 192 -17.24 10.74 12.23
C TYR A 192 -17.80 12.07 11.69
N ARG A 193 -17.36 12.48 10.50
CA ARG A 193 -17.91 13.71 9.87
C ARG A 193 -19.38 13.60 9.51
N GLN A 194 -19.82 12.44 9.08
CA GLN A 194 -21.20 12.20 8.65
C GLN A 194 -22.13 11.96 9.84
N ASP A 195 -21.75 11.09 10.76
CA ASP A 195 -22.62 10.52 11.80
C ASP A 195 -22.21 10.96 13.22
N GLY A 196 -21.08 11.64 13.39
CA GLY A 196 -20.50 11.95 14.69
C GLY A 196 -19.96 10.71 15.44
N LYS A 197 -19.83 9.58 14.76
CA LYS A 197 -19.46 8.29 15.33
C LYS A 197 -18.52 7.50 14.46
N ILE A 198 -17.57 6.78 15.07
CA ILE A 198 -16.74 5.74 14.46
C ILE A 198 -17.31 4.38 14.88
N LYS A 199 -17.49 3.47 13.92
CA LYS A 199 -17.94 2.11 14.16
C LYS A 199 -16.77 1.14 14.13
N LEU A 200 -16.58 0.41 15.21
CA LEU A 200 -15.57 -0.64 15.38
C LEU A 200 -16.28 -1.99 15.55
N PHE A 201 -15.62 -3.07 15.15
CA PHE A 201 -16.16 -4.40 15.39
C PHE A 201 -16.01 -4.79 16.86
N GLU A 202 -16.99 -5.52 17.36
CA GLU A 202 -16.87 -6.30 18.59
C GLU A 202 -15.71 -7.31 18.50
N GLY A 203 -15.35 -7.90 19.63
CA GLY A 203 -14.23 -8.84 19.68
C GLY A 203 -14.42 -10.08 18.82
N SER A 204 -13.32 -10.57 18.25
CA SER A 204 -13.25 -11.83 17.52
C SER A 204 -11.87 -12.47 17.73
N ASP A 205 -11.77 -13.78 17.54
CA ASP A 205 -10.52 -14.55 17.63
C ASP A 205 -9.72 -14.32 18.94
N GLY A 206 -10.44 -14.13 20.06
CA GLY A 206 -9.85 -13.89 21.38
C GLY A 206 -9.49 -12.43 21.69
N TYR A 207 -9.72 -11.51 20.75
CA TYR A 207 -9.55 -10.07 20.99
C TYR A 207 -10.84 -9.46 21.56
N ALA A 208 -10.69 -8.46 22.43
CA ALA A 208 -11.79 -7.62 22.88
C ALA A 208 -12.27 -6.67 21.77
N ALA A 209 -13.37 -5.95 22.01
CA ALA A 209 -13.95 -5.01 21.04
C ALA A 209 -12.95 -3.96 20.57
N GLY A 210 -12.71 -3.89 19.26
CA GLY A 210 -11.77 -2.99 18.63
C GLY A 210 -10.28 -3.28 18.87
N GLU A 211 -9.95 -4.40 19.56
CA GLU A 211 -8.57 -4.75 19.95
C GLU A 211 -7.86 -5.67 18.94
N GLN A 212 -8.52 -6.07 17.86
CA GLN A 212 -7.82 -6.70 16.73
C GLN A 212 -6.71 -5.76 16.26
N GLN A 213 -5.55 -6.33 15.87
CA GLN A 213 -4.33 -5.55 15.62
C GLN A 213 -3.85 -5.66 14.18
N ARG A 214 -3.33 -4.56 13.65
CA ARG A 214 -2.69 -4.49 12.34
C ARG A 214 -1.41 -3.65 12.42
N ASP A 215 -0.50 -3.98 11.56
CA ASP A 215 0.60 -3.07 11.25
C ASP A 215 0.10 -2.02 10.27
N PHE A 216 -0.19 -0.83 10.79
CA PHE A 216 -0.60 0.34 10.00
C PHE A 216 0.63 1.16 9.64
N VAL A 217 0.83 1.40 8.34
CA VAL A 217 1.97 2.15 7.84
C VAL A 217 1.52 3.35 7.01
N SER A 218 2.14 4.51 7.23
CA SER A 218 1.87 5.71 6.44
C SER A 218 2.32 5.54 4.98
N VAL A 219 1.55 6.07 4.04
CA VAL A 219 1.99 6.14 2.65
C VAL A 219 3.26 6.96 2.48
N GLU A 220 3.52 7.93 3.36
CA GLU A 220 4.76 8.70 3.37
C GLU A 220 5.97 7.77 3.62
N ASP A 221 5.88 6.86 4.60
CA ASP A 221 6.92 5.87 4.87
C ASP A 221 7.09 4.89 3.71
N VAL A 222 5.97 4.46 3.11
CA VAL A 222 5.98 3.58 1.93
C VAL A 222 6.74 4.25 0.77
N VAL A 223 6.48 5.51 0.51
CA VAL A 223 7.18 6.30 -0.52
C VAL A 223 8.66 6.38 -0.21
N MET A 224 9.04 6.70 1.03
CA MET A 224 10.45 6.84 1.43
C MET A 224 11.23 5.53 1.23
N VAL A 225 10.63 4.38 1.53
CA VAL A 225 11.28 3.07 1.30
C VAL A 225 11.43 2.76 -0.19
N ASN A 226 10.41 3.06 -1.03
CA ASN A 226 10.53 2.89 -2.48
C ASN A 226 11.67 3.75 -3.05
N LEU A 227 11.73 5.03 -2.64
CA LEU A 227 12.79 5.94 -3.07
C LEU A 227 14.17 5.53 -2.54
N TYR A 228 14.22 4.98 -1.32
CA TYR A 228 15.47 4.41 -0.80
C TYR A 228 16.02 3.32 -1.73
N PHE A 229 15.20 2.36 -2.15
CA PHE A 229 15.67 1.31 -3.05
C PHE A 229 15.95 1.81 -4.47
N LEU A 230 15.27 2.84 -4.92
CA LEU A 230 15.60 3.52 -6.19
C LEU A 230 17.01 4.14 -6.13
N ASP A 231 17.38 4.73 -4.99
CA ASP A 231 18.69 5.35 -4.77
C ASP A 231 19.79 4.32 -4.44
N HIS A 232 19.42 3.07 -4.13
CA HIS A 232 20.36 2.01 -3.71
C HIS A 232 20.20 0.73 -4.55
N PRO A 233 20.54 0.81 -5.86
CA PRO A 233 20.31 -0.31 -6.80
C PRO A 233 21.16 -1.56 -6.52
N GLN A 234 22.12 -1.50 -5.57
CA GLN A 234 22.89 -2.67 -5.13
C GLN A 234 22.06 -3.68 -4.33
N HIS A 235 20.84 -3.34 -3.94
CA HIS A 235 19.96 -4.23 -3.17
C HIS A 235 18.94 -4.92 -4.07
N SER A 236 18.74 -6.21 -3.84
CA SER A 236 17.68 -7.01 -4.45
C SER A 236 17.08 -7.96 -3.43
N GLY A 237 15.82 -8.30 -3.63
CA GLY A 237 15.11 -9.24 -2.77
C GLY A 237 13.67 -8.84 -2.50
N ILE A 238 13.04 -9.58 -1.59
CA ILE A 238 11.68 -9.31 -1.12
C ILE A 238 11.77 -8.86 0.33
N PHE A 239 11.10 -7.74 0.65
CA PHE A 239 11.16 -7.07 1.95
C PHE A 239 9.75 -6.76 2.46
N ASN A 240 9.52 -6.95 3.75
CA ASN A 240 8.32 -6.42 4.41
C ASN A 240 8.40 -4.90 4.51
N LEU A 241 7.25 -4.25 4.30
CA LEU A 241 7.09 -2.82 4.49
C LEU A 241 5.84 -2.53 5.31
N GLY A 242 6.05 -2.36 6.59
CA GLY A 242 5.11 -1.93 7.63
C GLY A 242 5.78 -0.94 8.56
N SER A 243 5.11 -0.58 9.64
CA SER A 243 5.71 0.22 10.72
C SER A 243 6.62 -0.62 11.64
N GLY A 244 6.43 -1.94 11.63
CA GLY A 244 7.03 -2.89 12.56
C GLY A 244 6.33 -2.94 13.92
N CYS A 245 5.19 -2.27 14.06
CA CYS A 245 4.39 -2.22 15.28
C CYS A 245 2.92 -2.53 14.98
N ALA A 246 2.39 -3.55 15.64
CA ALA A 246 0.97 -3.87 15.56
C ALA A 246 0.18 -2.94 16.52
N GLU A 247 -0.84 -2.27 15.98
CA GLU A 247 -1.71 -1.37 16.72
C GLU A 247 -3.18 -1.78 16.58
N SER A 248 -3.98 -1.50 17.62
CA SER A 248 -5.40 -1.85 17.61
C SER A 248 -6.23 -0.87 16.77
N PHE A 249 -7.40 -1.33 16.31
CA PHE A 249 -8.36 -0.43 15.67
C PHE A 249 -8.85 0.67 16.63
N ASN A 250 -8.89 0.38 17.95
CA ASN A 250 -9.13 1.37 18.99
C ASN A 250 -8.06 2.48 18.97
N ALA A 251 -6.78 2.14 18.81
CA ALA A 251 -5.69 3.12 18.73
C ALA A 251 -5.84 4.02 17.49
N VAL A 252 -6.20 3.46 16.34
CA VAL A 252 -6.45 4.23 15.11
C VAL A 252 -7.66 5.15 15.26
N ALA A 253 -8.76 4.67 15.86
CA ALA A 253 -9.96 5.48 16.11
C ALA A 253 -9.63 6.63 17.08
N LEU A 254 -8.90 6.35 18.16
CA LEU A 254 -8.45 7.33 19.13
C LEU A 254 -7.57 8.40 18.48
N ALA A 255 -6.60 8.01 17.67
CA ALA A 255 -5.73 8.92 16.92
C ALA A 255 -6.54 9.83 15.98
N THR A 256 -7.51 9.26 15.25
CA THR A 256 -8.39 10.01 14.34
C THR A 256 -9.22 11.05 15.10
N LEU A 257 -9.89 10.65 16.18
CA LEU A 257 -10.74 11.56 16.97
C LEU A 257 -9.94 12.66 17.65
N ASN A 258 -8.77 12.34 18.20
CA ASN A 258 -7.91 13.31 18.86
C ASN A 258 -7.27 14.29 17.87
N ALA A 259 -6.94 13.85 16.64
CA ALA A 259 -6.48 14.74 15.59
C ALA A 259 -7.57 15.75 15.18
N LEU A 260 -8.82 15.27 14.99
CA LEU A 260 -9.97 16.14 14.71
C LEU A 260 -10.28 17.09 15.87
N ALA A 261 -10.24 16.62 17.13
CA ALA A 261 -10.45 17.46 18.30
C ALA A 261 -9.39 18.57 18.39
N LYS A 262 -8.13 18.25 18.17
CA LYS A 262 -7.02 19.22 18.17
C LYS A 262 -7.25 20.32 17.10
N ARG A 263 -7.66 19.92 15.91
CA ARG A 263 -7.99 20.88 14.84
C ARG A 263 -9.12 21.83 15.23
N ASP A 264 -10.14 21.30 15.92
CA ASP A 264 -11.27 22.09 16.45
C ASP A 264 -10.91 22.92 17.69
N GLY A 265 -9.65 22.97 18.11
CA GLY A 265 -9.19 23.66 19.34
C GLY A 265 -9.62 22.97 20.63
N LYS A 266 -10.01 21.68 20.57
CA LYS A 266 -10.44 20.90 21.72
C LYS A 266 -9.29 20.05 22.27
N ALA A 267 -9.34 19.73 23.55
CA ALA A 267 -8.37 18.84 24.18
C ALA A 267 -8.53 17.39 23.71
N ALA A 268 -7.41 16.67 23.65
CA ALA A 268 -7.41 15.23 23.46
C ALA A 268 -8.16 14.52 24.61
N ARG A 269 -8.81 13.39 24.30
CA ARG A 269 -9.55 12.59 25.27
C ARG A 269 -9.04 11.15 25.27
N SER A 270 -9.30 10.44 26.37
CA SER A 270 -9.05 9.01 26.43
C SER A 270 -10.06 8.22 25.57
N LEU A 271 -9.72 6.98 25.21
CA LEU A 271 -10.65 6.07 24.54
C LEU A 271 -11.97 5.93 25.31
N LYS A 272 -11.87 5.76 26.65
CA LYS A 272 -13.03 5.65 27.54
C LYS A 272 -13.95 6.87 27.44
N ASP A 273 -13.39 8.07 27.41
CA ASP A 273 -14.17 9.31 27.32
C ASP A 273 -14.86 9.45 25.96
N TRP A 274 -14.20 9.03 24.85
CA TRP A 274 -14.81 9.01 23.51
C TRP A 274 -15.95 7.99 23.41
N VAL A 275 -15.78 6.80 24.00
CA VAL A 275 -16.85 5.80 24.09
C VAL A 275 -18.03 6.33 24.93
N ALA A 276 -17.76 6.90 26.10
CA ALA A 276 -18.80 7.48 26.96
C ALA A 276 -19.54 8.65 26.29
N ALA A 277 -18.86 9.43 25.43
CA ALA A 277 -19.45 10.49 24.62
C ALA A 277 -20.26 9.96 23.42
N GLY A 278 -20.27 8.65 23.15
CA GLY A 278 -20.95 8.03 22.02
C GLY A 278 -20.25 8.26 20.65
N ALA A 279 -19.01 8.73 20.65
CA ALA A 279 -18.23 8.93 19.44
C ALA A 279 -17.57 7.64 18.91
N ILE A 280 -17.54 6.59 19.69
CA ILE A 280 -17.14 5.24 19.29
C ILE A 280 -18.29 4.29 19.61
N GLU A 281 -18.70 3.52 18.61
CA GLU A 281 -19.75 2.50 18.69
C GLU A 281 -19.17 1.13 18.30
N TYR A 282 -19.33 0.13 19.17
CA TYR A 282 -18.96 -1.24 18.83
C TYR A 282 -20.15 -1.96 18.21
N VAL A 283 -19.93 -2.54 17.03
CA VAL A 283 -20.94 -3.23 16.24
C VAL A 283 -20.60 -4.72 16.11
N PRO A 284 -21.61 -5.61 15.95
CA PRO A 284 -21.36 -7.03 15.78
C PRO A 284 -20.36 -7.35 14.67
N PHE A 285 -19.46 -8.30 14.93
CA PHE A 285 -18.51 -8.77 13.94
C PHE A 285 -19.25 -9.45 12.77
N PRO A 286 -19.02 -9.03 11.49
CA PRO A 286 -19.74 -9.58 10.35
C PRO A 286 -19.47 -11.07 10.16
N PRO A 287 -20.48 -11.95 10.14
CA PRO A 287 -20.29 -13.41 9.98
C PRO A 287 -19.53 -13.78 8.70
N GLN A 288 -19.64 -12.97 7.63
CA GLN A 288 -19.00 -13.21 6.34
C GLN A 288 -17.47 -13.10 6.40
N LEU A 289 -16.95 -12.44 7.43
CA LEU A 289 -15.51 -12.27 7.67
C LEU A 289 -14.94 -13.39 8.56
N ALA A 290 -15.76 -14.19 9.19
CA ALA A 290 -15.30 -15.29 10.06
C ALA A 290 -14.41 -16.26 9.27
N GLY A 291 -13.22 -16.58 9.78
CA GLY A 291 -12.24 -17.46 9.15
C GLY A 291 -11.51 -16.88 7.93
N LYS A 292 -11.86 -15.65 7.50
CA LYS A 292 -11.20 -14.94 6.39
C LYS A 292 -10.51 -13.63 6.83
N TYR A 293 -10.69 -13.28 8.08
CA TYR A 293 -10.18 -12.05 8.66
C TYR A 293 -8.87 -12.30 9.39
N GLN A 294 -7.84 -11.53 9.06
CA GLN A 294 -6.60 -11.55 9.82
C GLN A 294 -6.80 -10.72 11.09
N SER A 295 -6.77 -11.33 12.28
CA SER A 295 -6.94 -10.60 13.54
C SER A 295 -5.66 -9.98 14.06
N TYR A 296 -4.52 -10.33 13.47
CA TYR A 296 -3.20 -9.79 13.80
C TYR A 296 -2.29 -9.76 12.58
N THR A 297 -1.55 -8.65 12.39
CA THR A 297 -0.41 -8.55 11.48
C THR A 297 0.65 -7.61 12.07
N GLN A 298 1.93 -7.98 11.92
CA GLN A 298 3.07 -7.13 12.26
C GLN A 298 4.25 -7.47 11.35
N ALA A 299 4.79 -6.48 10.66
CA ALA A 299 5.95 -6.67 9.80
C ALA A 299 7.21 -6.97 10.63
N ASP A 300 7.92 -8.04 10.29
CA ASP A 300 9.32 -8.16 10.66
C ASP A 300 10.13 -7.28 9.69
N LEU A 301 10.78 -6.26 10.22
CA LEU A 301 11.61 -5.33 9.43
C LEU A 301 13.09 -5.70 9.41
N GLY A 302 13.47 -6.84 9.96
CA GLY A 302 14.87 -7.27 10.09
C GLY A 302 15.61 -7.23 8.76
N LYS A 303 14.99 -7.75 7.69
CA LYS A 303 15.59 -7.77 6.36
C LYS A 303 15.71 -6.36 5.74
N LEU A 304 14.70 -5.51 5.91
CA LEU A 304 14.74 -4.11 5.46
C LEU A 304 15.85 -3.33 6.20
N ARG A 305 15.98 -3.54 7.51
CA ARG A 305 17.04 -2.92 8.32
C ARG A 305 18.43 -3.41 7.93
N ALA A 306 18.57 -4.70 7.65
CA ALA A 306 19.82 -5.28 7.16
C ALA A 306 20.24 -4.76 5.77
N ALA A 307 19.26 -4.41 4.93
CA ALA A 307 19.50 -3.71 3.66
C ALA A 307 19.91 -2.23 3.83
N GLY A 308 19.98 -1.72 5.06
CA GLY A 308 20.52 -0.38 5.37
C GLY A 308 19.46 0.70 5.57
N TYR A 309 18.17 0.46 5.38
CA TYR A 309 17.13 1.44 5.68
C TYR A 309 16.99 1.64 7.19
N LYS A 310 17.36 2.81 7.71
CA LYS A 310 17.43 3.09 9.16
C LYS A 310 16.39 4.09 9.64
N GLU A 311 15.67 4.75 8.72
CA GLU A 311 14.68 5.76 9.08
C GLU A 311 13.56 5.16 9.93
N LYS A 312 13.12 5.92 10.93
CA LYS A 312 12.02 5.51 11.80
C LYS A 312 10.70 5.72 11.06
N MET A 313 9.88 4.67 11.03
CA MET A 313 8.50 4.77 10.54
C MET A 313 7.64 5.60 11.50
N PHE A 314 6.61 6.28 10.98
CA PHE A 314 5.64 6.97 11.82
C PHE A 314 4.87 5.96 12.69
N ASP A 315 4.67 6.32 13.96
CA ASP A 315 3.66 5.66 14.78
C ASP A 315 2.24 6.07 14.31
N VAL A 316 1.24 5.29 14.72
CA VAL A 316 -0.16 5.51 14.33
C VAL A 316 -0.63 6.92 14.75
N ALA A 317 -0.28 7.38 15.92
CA ALA A 317 -0.71 8.70 16.41
C ALA A 317 -0.19 9.84 15.53
N THR A 318 1.09 9.80 15.18
CA THR A 318 1.73 10.82 14.33
C THR A 318 1.24 10.73 12.89
N GLY A 319 1.27 9.55 12.28
CA GLY A 319 0.91 9.38 10.88
C GLY A 319 -0.58 9.66 10.62
N VAL A 320 -1.46 9.20 11.51
CA VAL A 320 -2.90 9.49 11.42
C VAL A 320 -3.16 10.99 11.57
N ALA A 321 -2.52 11.67 12.53
CA ALA A 321 -2.71 13.12 12.71
C ALA A 321 -2.34 13.89 11.43
N ARG A 322 -1.20 13.58 10.80
CA ARG A 322 -0.78 14.18 9.54
C ARG A 322 -1.82 13.95 8.42
N TYR A 323 -2.32 12.72 8.30
CA TYR A 323 -3.32 12.40 7.28
C TYR A 323 -4.66 13.10 7.52
N ILE A 324 -5.11 13.19 8.76
CA ILE A 324 -6.35 13.92 9.12
C ILE A 324 -6.24 15.41 8.78
N GLU A 325 -5.08 16.04 8.95
CA GLU A 325 -4.86 17.43 8.53
C GLU A 325 -5.03 17.60 7.03
N ILE A 326 -4.50 16.66 6.21
CA ILE A 326 -4.67 16.69 4.76
C ILE A 326 -6.16 16.53 4.37
N LEU A 327 -6.84 15.51 4.93
CA LEU A 327 -8.25 15.25 4.64
C LEU A 327 -9.16 16.43 5.01
N ALA A 328 -8.88 17.05 6.13
CA ALA A 328 -9.68 18.13 6.64
C ALA A 328 -9.39 19.48 5.98
N SER A 329 -8.26 19.63 5.29
CA SER A 329 -7.92 20.83 4.50
C SER A 329 -8.47 20.77 3.06
N ALA A 330 -8.79 19.58 2.57
CA ALA A 330 -9.31 19.34 1.24
C ALA A 330 -10.86 19.41 1.14
N GLY A 331 -11.56 19.57 2.25
CA GLY A 331 -13.04 19.73 2.36
C GLY A 331 -13.41 21.04 2.98
#